data_6133db4937dd1dc52660e6efed5469e7
#
_entry.id   6133db4937dd1dc52660e6efed5469e7
#
_cell.length_a   1.000
_cell.length_b   1.000
_cell.length_c   1.000
_cell.angle_alpha   90.00
_cell.angle_beta   90.00
_cell.angle_gamma   90.00
#
_symmetry.space_group_name_H-M   'P 1'
#
loop_
_entity.id
_entity.type
_entity.pdbx_description
1 polymer ?
#
loop_
_entity_poly.entity_id
_entity_poly.type
_entity_poly.pdbx_seq_one_letter_code
_entity_poly.pdbx_strand_id
1 'polypeptide(L)' 'MVSISDIENGWYYWETENSHANNTVSANDFIENELPPNVDVYFQDENYLEFIFEDGKYYSATIFGNGDFNHHQANFEFIH' A
#
# COMPACT_ATOMS: atom_id res chain seq x y z
N MET A 1 -1.78 -9.96 -0.23
CA MET A 1 -0.93 -9.34 0.82
C MET A 1 0.44 -9.01 0.24
N VAL A 2 0.97 -7.87 0.59
CA VAL A 2 2.26 -7.39 0.07
C VAL A 2 3.39 -8.31 0.50
N SER A 3 4.26 -8.69 -0.44
CA SER A 3 5.45 -9.51 -0.21
C SER A 3 6.71 -8.70 -0.44
N ILE A 4 7.86 -9.27 -0.02
CA ILE A 4 9.15 -8.61 -0.28
C ILE A 4 9.40 -8.46 -1.79
N SER A 5 8.90 -9.38 -2.59
CA SER A 5 9.00 -9.33 -4.03
C SER A 5 8.28 -8.10 -4.61
N ASP A 6 7.11 -7.78 -4.05
CA ASP A 6 6.36 -6.58 -4.46
C ASP A 6 7.13 -5.32 -4.11
N ILE A 7 7.74 -5.28 -2.92
CA ILE A 7 8.55 -4.15 -2.48
C ILE A 7 9.74 -3.96 -3.43
N GLU A 8 10.42 -5.05 -3.80
CA GLU A 8 11.57 -5.00 -4.69
C GLU A 8 11.18 -4.58 -6.11
N ASN A 9 10.00 -4.98 -6.57
CA ASN A 9 9.46 -4.55 -7.86
C ASN A 9 9.04 -3.08 -7.86
N GLY A 10 8.72 -2.54 -6.70
CA GLY A 10 8.34 -1.14 -6.57
C GLY A 10 6.84 -0.87 -6.66
N TRP A 11 6.02 -1.89 -6.83
CA TRP A 11 4.57 -1.70 -6.90
C TRP A 11 3.82 -2.98 -6.55
N TYR A 12 2.51 -2.80 -6.22
CA TYR A 12 1.60 -3.86 -5.86
C TYR A 12 0.19 -3.49 -6.28
N TYR A 13 -0.52 -4.42 -6.92
CA TYR A 13 -1.92 -4.24 -7.33
C TYR A 13 -2.84 -5.10 -6.48
N TRP A 14 -4.04 -4.58 -6.20
CA TRP A 14 -5.06 -5.39 -5.55
C TRP A 14 -6.45 -4.93 -6.00
N GLU A 15 -7.45 -5.75 -5.72
CA GLU A 15 -8.84 -5.47 -6.00
C GLU A 15 -9.64 -5.52 -4.71
N THR A 16 -10.71 -4.73 -4.67
CA THR A 16 -11.71 -4.81 -3.61
C THR A 16 -12.97 -5.40 -4.19
N GLU A 17 -13.73 -6.14 -3.37
CA GLU A 17 -14.96 -6.77 -3.83
C GLU A 17 -16.06 -5.76 -4.13
N ASN A 18 -16.08 -4.66 -3.39
CA ASN A 18 -17.08 -3.63 -3.53
C ASN A 18 -16.49 -2.42 -4.21
N SER A 19 -17.21 -1.88 -5.19
CA SER A 19 -16.81 -0.65 -5.85
C SER A 19 -16.85 0.52 -4.87
N HIS A 20 -15.83 1.36 -4.93
CA HIS A 20 -15.83 2.63 -4.22
C HIS A 20 -16.38 3.70 -5.17
N ALA A 21 -17.33 4.49 -4.69
CA ALA A 21 -18.03 5.45 -5.52
C ALA A 21 -17.11 6.43 -6.24
N ASN A 22 -15.97 6.74 -5.66
CA ASN A 22 -15.03 7.71 -6.20
C ASN A 22 -13.70 7.09 -6.61
N ASN A 23 -13.62 5.78 -6.64
CA ASN A 23 -12.35 5.09 -6.88
C ASN A 23 -11.26 5.54 -5.88
N THR A 24 -11.67 5.82 -4.65
CA THR A 24 -10.80 6.35 -3.62
C THR A 24 -10.34 5.22 -2.71
N VAL A 25 -9.04 5.11 -2.49
CA VAL A 25 -8.48 4.16 -1.56
C VAL A 25 -7.56 4.91 -0.61
N SER A 26 -7.75 4.70 0.67
CA SER A 26 -6.93 5.32 1.68
C SER A 26 -5.75 4.44 2.05
N ALA A 27 -4.72 5.07 2.58
CA ALA A 27 -3.60 4.35 3.17
C ALA A 27 -4.08 3.43 4.29
N ASN A 28 -5.11 3.84 5.03
CA ASN A 28 -5.67 3.03 6.11
C ASN A 28 -6.22 1.69 5.60
N ASP A 29 -6.95 1.71 4.49
CA ASP A 29 -7.48 0.49 3.89
C ASP A 29 -6.35 -0.44 3.43
N PHE A 30 -5.32 0.12 2.85
CA PHE A 30 -4.15 -0.64 2.41
C PHE A 30 -3.44 -1.28 3.61
N ILE A 31 -3.23 -0.54 4.68
CA ILE A 31 -2.59 -1.04 5.89
C ILE A 31 -3.38 -2.19 6.50
N GLU A 32 -4.69 -2.02 6.61
CA GLU A 32 -5.55 -3.03 7.26
C GLU A 32 -5.68 -4.31 6.46
N ASN A 33 -5.73 -4.21 5.14
CA ASN A 33 -6.11 -5.34 4.30
C ASN A 33 -4.96 -5.95 3.50
N GLU A 34 -3.91 -5.18 3.20
CA GLU A 34 -2.86 -5.62 2.30
C GLU A 34 -1.48 -5.75 2.92
N LEU A 35 -1.18 -5.00 3.97
CA LEU A 35 0.11 -5.14 4.65
C LEU A 35 0.11 -6.31 5.63
N PRO A 36 1.23 -7.04 5.74
CA PRO A 36 1.36 -8.04 6.80
C PRO A 36 1.26 -7.40 8.19
N PRO A 37 0.78 -8.14 9.19
CA PRO A 37 0.53 -7.56 10.52
C PRO A 37 1.79 -7.16 11.29
N ASN A 38 2.94 -7.66 10.90
CA ASN A 38 4.21 -7.36 11.58
C ASN A 38 4.98 -6.19 10.98
N VAL A 39 4.36 -5.46 10.05
CA VAL A 39 4.94 -4.26 9.47
C VAL A 39 4.70 -3.08 10.40
N ASP A 40 5.73 -2.28 10.65
CA ASP A 40 5.65 -1.13 11.53
C ASP A 40 5.42 0.15 10.72
N VAL A 41 4.19 0.64 10.73
CA VAL A 41 3.82 1.89 10.05
C VAL A 41 4.02 3.03 11.04
N TYR A 42 4.98 3.90 10.75
CA TYR A 42 5.31 5.00 11.66
C TYR A 42 4.80 6.37 11.17
N PHE A 43 4.36 6.46 9.93
CA PHE A 43 3.75 7.67 9.39
C PHE A 43 2.64 7.30 8.42
N GLN A 44 1.53 8.04 8.46
CA GLN A 44 0.39 7.80 7.59
C GLN A 44 -0.30 9.12 7.25
N ASP A 45 -0.62 9.30 6.00
CA ASP A 45 -1.45 10.37 5.51
C ASP A 45 -2.58 9.77 4.67
N GLU A 46 -3.33 10.56 3.96
CA GLU A 46 -4.53 10.12 3.24
C GLU A 46 -4.26 8.97 2.28
N ASN A 47 -3.25 9.11 1.43
CA ASN A 47 -2.88 8.10 0.43
C ASN A 47 -1.39 7.79 0.43
N TYR A 48 -0.72 8.06 1.53
CA TYR A 48 0.73 7.91 1.66
C TYR A 48 1.07 7.37 3.02
N LEU A 49 2.06 6.46 3.07
CA LEU A 49 2.54 5.93 4.35
C LEU A 49 4.03 5.67 4.29
N GLU A 50 4.66 5.65 5.47
CA GLU A 50 6.04 5.23 5.65
C GLU A 50 6.07 4.12 6.69
N PHE A 51 6.87 3.09 6.42
CA PHE A 51 6.86 1.89 7.24
C PHE A 51 8.20 1.18 7.22
N ILE A 52 8.39 0.32 8.22
CA ILE A 52 9.52 -0.59 8.29
C ILE A 52 8.98 -1.97 7.94
N PHE A 53 9.53 -2.56 6.89
CA PHE A 53 9.07 -3.86 6.43
C PHE A 53 9.79 -5.00 7.16
N GLU A 54 9.44 -6.23 6.82
CA GLU A 54 9.97 -7.44 7.48
C GLU A 54 11.48 -7.56 7.37
N ASP A 55 12.08 -6.97 6.35
CA ASP A 55 13.52 -6.96 6.13
C ASP A 55 14.26 -5.90 6.99
N GLY A 56 13.52 -5.16 7.81
CA GLY A 56 14.08 -4.11 8.65
C GLY A 56 14.42 -2.81 7.94
N LYS A 57 14.05 -2.70 6.67
CA LYS A 57 14.32 -1.50 5.88
C LYS A 57 13.13 -0.58 5.84
N TYR A 58 13.38 0.70 5.54
CA TYR A 58 12.40 1.77 5.56
C TYR A 58 11.91 2.07 4.14
N TYR A 59 10.60 2.08 3.97
CA TYR A 59 9.97 2.32 2.67
C TYR A 59 8.81 3.29 2.79
N SER A 60 8.47 3.90 1.66
CA SER A 60 7.20 4.62 1.54
C SER A 60 6.30 3.90 0.54
N ALA A 61 5.01 4.13 0.68
CA ALA A 61 4.02 3.68 -0.30
C ALA A 61 3.07 4.83 -0.60
N THR A 62 2.79 5.01 -1.89
CA THR A 62 1.75 5.94 -2.36
C THR A 62 0.65 5.11 -2.98
N ILE A 63 -0.60 5.38 -2.59
CA ILE A 63 -1.76 4.59 -2.97
C ILE A 63 -2.55 5.30 -4.05
N PHE A 64 -2.90 4.58 -5.09
CA PHE A 64 -3.68 5.11 -6.22
C PHE A 64 -4.88 4.23 -6.52
N GLY A 65 -5.96 4.84 -6.99
CA GLY A 65 -6.97 4.15 -7.75
C GLY A 65 -6.47 3.99 -9.19
N ASN A 66 -6.80 2.88 -9.82
CA ASN A 66 -6.23 2.51 -11.11
C ASN A 66 -7.22 2.63 -12.26
N GLY A 67 -8.12 3.60 -12.17
CA GLY A 67 -9.08 3.90 -13.22
C GLY A 67 -10.42 3.18 -13.10
N ASP A 68 -10.46 2.06 -12.40
CA ASP A 68 -11.68 1.30 -12.10
C ASP A 68 -12.02 1.43 -10.62
N PHE A 69 -13.28 1.29 -10.29
CA PHE A 69 -13.75 1.50 -8.92
C PHE A 69 -13.16 0.51 -7.91
N ASN A 70 -12.76 -0.66 -8.36
CA ASN A 70 -12.28 -1.70 -7.47
C ASN A 70 -10.83 -2.11 -7.72
N HIS A 71 -10.12 -1.43 -8.60
CA HIS A 71 -8.70 -1.71 -8.86
C HIS A 71 -7.82 -0.64 -8.24
N HIS A 72 -6.79 -1.08 -7.52
CA HIS A 72 -5.92 -0.19 -6.75
C HIS A 72 -4.46 -0.57 -6.93
N GLN A 73 -3.58 0.40 -6.66
CA GLN A 73 -2.14 0.22 -6.81
C GLN A 73 -1.41 0.94 -5.68
N ALA A 74 -0.36 0.31 -5.18
CA ALA A 74 0.60 0.93 -4.28
C ALA A 74 1.95 1.00 -4.98
N ASN A 75 2.60 2.14 -4.94
CA ASN A 75 3.97 2.32 -5.44
C ASN A 75 4.90 2.51 -4.26
N PHE A 76 5.99 1.75 -4.26
CA PHE A 76 6.94 1.74 -3.15
C PHE A 76 8.22 2.47 -3.52
N GLU A 77 8.80 3.15 -2.53
CA GLU A 77 10.12 3.72 -2.65
C GLU A 77 10.94 3.38 -1.41
N PHE A 78 12.23 3.16 -1.62
CA PHE A 78 13.16 2.91 -0.52
C PHE A 78 13.56 4.25 0.12
N ILE A 79 13.44 4.34 1.45
CA ILE A 79 13.79 5.56 2.18
C ILE A 79 15.21 5.46 2.73
N HIS A 80 15.54 4.32 3.34
CA HIS A 80 16.85 4.08 3.93
C HIS A 80 17.37 2.68 3.60
#